data_d2c9369b8f963b6f04ace52d15654c0f
#
_entry.id   d2c9369b8f963b6f04ace52d15654c0f
#
_cell.length_a   1.000
_cell.length_b   1.000
_cell.length_c   1.000
_cell.angle_alpha   90.00
_cell.angle_beta   90.00
_cell.angle_gamma   90.00
#
_symmetry.space_group_name_H-M   'P 1'
#
loop_
_entity.id
_entity.type
_entity.pdbx_description
1 polymer ?
#
loop_
_entity_poly.entity_id
_entity_poly.type
_entity_poly.pdbx_seq_one_letter_code
_entity_poly.pdbx_strand_id
1 'polypeptide(L)'
;MNFMNRAWLYIVRKRGKSILLFVILLVMATFVLTALALGNASKAAQQELRQSLGGSFLIGFDYTENNPYLKVESVEGGTLMYSTQQISPELVEQIREIEGIKECSATVEGLAAFPSLELFTGNIPIEEEFRASSKILSTWKSEELTRFTSGQLTLTEGRHILPDDKNKGLISKDLAEKNGLKIGDKIQTDKGVEIEIVGLFSPKEIEGINDQVTTYDKIQNLIITDLAALVAYENGPAIQGFNELTVSVDDPQNMEEIISKVKGISGVDWKGFSFLLDNEDYENAASSLEQLSELVATILIVALIVSIAILS
;
A
#
# COMPACT_ATOMS: atom_id res chain seq x y z
N MET A 1 37.91 -0.92 64.58
CA MET A 1 36.75 -0.17 64.04
C MET A 1 36.62 -0.53 62.60
N ASN A 2 35.54 -1.26 62.22
CA ASN A 2 35.34 -1.76 60.86
C ASN A 2 35.12 -0.60 59.87
N PHE A 3 35.54 -0.80 58.61
CA PHE A 3 35.39 0.17 57.50
C PHE A 3 33.98 0.78 57.42
N MET A 4 32.95 -0.02 57.59
CA MET A 4 31.51 0.42 57.62
C MET A 4 31.24 1.42 58.74
N ASN A 5 31.75 1.24 59.92
CA ASN A 5 31.57 2.17 61.06
C ASN A 5 32.26 3.51 60.80
N ARG A 6 33.40 3.53 60.12
CA ARG A 6 34.08 4.78 59.75
C ARG A 6 33.32 5.53 58.69
N ALA A 7 32.80 4.85 57.68
CA ALA A 7 31.97 5.42 56.62
C ALA A 7 30.68 6.03 57.21
N TRP A 8 30.00 5.31 58.09
CA TRP A 8 28.80 5.81 58.79
C TRP A 8 29.08 7.05 59.61
N LEU A 9 30.14 7.08 60.43
CA LEU A 9 30.53 8.26 61.20
C LEU A 9 30.90 9.45 60.32
N TYR A 10 31.48 9.24 59.12
CA TYR A 10 31.76 10.31 58.19
C TYR A 10 30.46 10.90 57.60
N ILE A 11 29.48 10.09 57.22
CA ILE A 11 28.19 10.48 56.71
C ILE A 11 27.45 11.31 57.75
N VAL A 12 27.40 10.85 58.99
CA VAL A 12 26.70 11.53 60.12
C VAL A 12 27.39 12.84 60.49
N ARG A 13 28.70 12.95 60.37
CA ARG A 13 29.47 14.18 60.73
C ARG A 13 29.36 15.27 59.66
N LYS A 14 29.15 14.89 58.36
CA LYS A 14 29.04 15.83 57.24
C LYS A 14 27.62 15.76 56.61
N ARG A 15 26.57 15.79 57.43
CA ARG A 15 25.18 15.55 57.01
C ARG A 15 24.77 16.38 55.76
N GLY A 16 25.14 17.67 55.71
CA GLY A 16 24.76 18.53 54.57
C GLY A 16 25.36 18.09 53.26
N LYS A 17 26.68 17.72 53.25
CA LYS A 17 27.31 17.22 52.01
C LYS A 17 26.79 15.84 51.61
N SER A 18 26.53 14.96 52.58
CA SER A 18 25.99 13.63 52.34
C SER A 18 24.55 13.66 51.76
N ILE A 19 23.69 14.58 52.32
CA ILE A 19 22.34 14.80 51.81
C ILE A 19 22.40 15.36 50.39
N LEU A 20 23.24 16.36 50.11
CA LEU A 20 23.40 16.94 48.79
C LEU A 20 23.84 15.87 47.76
N LEU A 21 24.85 15.05 48.12
CA LEU A 21 25.29 13.96 47.25
C LEU A 21 24.18 12.93 46.98
N PHE A 22 23.42 12.56 48.04
CA PHE A 22 22.30 11.65 47.90
C PHE A 22 21.22 12.19 46.98
N VAL A 23 20.86 13.48 47.11
CA VAL A 23 19.85 14.12 46.24
C VAL A 23 20.34 14.16 44.78
N ILE A 24 21.60 14.50 44.57
CA ILE A 24 22.18 14.49 43.23
C ILE A 24 22.12 13.08 42.61
N LEU A 25 22.55 12.05 43.35
CA LEU A 25 22.50 10.65 42.87
C LEU A 25 21.06 10.18 42.63
N LEU A 26 20.10 10.60 43.48
CA LEU A 26 18.68 10.28 43.29
C LEU A 26 18.15 10.89 41.98
N VAL A 27 18.42 12.18 41.75
CA VAL A 27 18.02 12.88 40.55
C VAL A 27 18.65 12.21 39.30
N MET A 28 19.93 11.91 39.37
CA MET A 28 20.65 11.21 38.27
C MET A 28 20.04 9.82 37.99
N ALA A 29 19.78 9.02 39.04
CA ALA A 29 19.12 7.72 38.88
C ALA A 29 17.73 7.85 38.24
N THR A 30 16.97 8.86 38.65
CA THR A 30 15.65 9.13 38.06
C THR A 30 15.77 9.49 36.57
N PHE A 31 16.74 10.33 36.18
CA PHE A 31 16.96 10.67 34.79
C PHE A 31 17.33 9.44 33.94
N VAL A 32 18.25 8.61 34.44
CA VAL A 32 18.66 7.38 33.74
C VAL A 32 17.50 6.41 33.57
N LEU A 33 16.70 6.20 34.62
CA LEU A 33 15.53 5.31 34.55
C LEU A 33 14.47 5.85 33.59
N THR A 34 14.21 7.17 33.62
CA THR A 34 13.27 7.80 32.68
C THR A 34 13.76 7.67 31.23
N ALA A 35 15.04 7.90 30.99
CA ALA A 35 15.62 7.76 29.66
C ALA A 35 15.54 6.32 29.14
N LEU A 36 15.81 5.32 29.97
CA LEU A 36 15.67 3.91 29.61
C LEU A 36 14.20 3.53 29.32
N ALA A 37 13.28 4.01 30.16
CA ALA A 37 11.85 3.78 29.95
C ALA A 37 11.36 4.41 28.64
N LEU A 38 11.78 5.65 28.35
CA LEU A 38 11.44 6.35 27.12
C LEU A 38 12.05 5.66 25.89
N GLY A 39 13.31 5.20 25.98
CA GLY A 39 13.96 4.44 24.91
C GLY A 39 13.26 3.12 24.60
N ASN A 40 12.80 2.40 25.62
CA ASN A 40 12.02 1.17 25.44
C ASN A 40 10.64 1.46 24.83
N ALA A 41 9.97 2.52 25.30
CA ALA A 41 8.68 2.95 24.76
C ALA A 41 8.79 3.39 23.30
N SER A 42 9.86 4.12 22.95
CA SER A 42 10.13 4.53 21.56
C SER A 42 10.35 3.32 20.65
N LYS A 43 11.11 2.31 21.09
CA LYS A 43 11.32 1.07 20.32
C LYS A 43 10.01 0.29 20.13
N ALA A 44 9.18 0.18 21.16
CA ALA A 44 7.89 -0.47 21.08
C ALA A 44 6.94 0.27 20.11
N ALA A 45 6.91 1.62 20.20
CA ALA A 45 6.14 2.44 19.28
C ALA A 45 6.61 2.33 17.83
N GLN A 46 7.93 2.27 17.59
CA GLN A 46 8.47 2.01 16.24
C GLN A 46 8.04 0.65 15.71
N GLN A 47 8.04 -0.39 16.54
CA GLN A 47 7.63 -1.72 16.14
C GLN A 47 6.12 -1.78 15.82
N GLU A 48 5.29 -1.14 16.65
CA GLU A 48 3.85 -1.02 16.40
C GLU A 48 3.57 -0.22 15.13
N LEU A 49 4.30 0.88 14.90
CA LEU A 49 4.20 1.69 13.70
C LEU A 49 4.52 0.88 12.43
N ARG A 50 5.58 0.07 12.44
CA ARG A 50 5.94 -0.82 11.33
C ARG A 50 4.82 -1.80 10.99
N GLN A 51 4.19 -2.37 12.02
CA GLN A 51 3.11 -3.34 11.84
C GLN A 51 1.81 -2.68 11.39
N SER A 52 1.54 -1.44 11.81
CA SER A 52 0.28 -0.74 11.54
C SER A 52 0.28 0.00 10.20
N LEU A 53 1.36 0.70 9.86
CA LEU A 53 1.47 1.42 8.59
C LEU A 53 1.89 0.50 7.46
N GLY A 54 2.71 -0.52 7.77
CA GLY A 54 3.29 -1.39 6.75
C GLY A 54 4.19 -0.60 5.80
N GLY A 55 4.47 -1.19 4.67
CA GLY A 55 5.10 -0.55 3.53
C GLY A 55 4.68 -1.28 2.28
N SER A 56 4.69 -0.59 1.16
CA SER A 56 4.40 -1.20 -0.12
C SER A 56 5.36 -0.71 -1.19
N PHE A 57 5.49 -1.48 -2.24
CA PHE A 57 6.12 -1.04 -3.47
C PHE A 57 5.26 -1.44 -4.66
N LEU A 58 5.30 -0.61 -5.67
CA LEU A 58 4.61 -0.83 -6.93
C LEU A 58 5.61 -1.36 -7.96
N ILE A 59 5.28 -2.47 -8.59
CA ILE A 59 5.92 -2.96 -9.80
C ILE A 59 5.02 -2.52 -10.95
N GLY A 60 5.54 -1.66 -11.81
CA GLY A 60 4.82 -1.16 -12.99
C GLY A 60 5.71 -1.19 -14.22
N PHE A 61 5.18 -0.80 -15.37
CA PHE A 61 6.00 -0.68 -16.57
C PHE A 61 7.04 0.43 -16.40
N ASP A 62 8.24 0.18 -16.92
CA ASP A 62 9.17 1.26 -17.19
C ASP A 62 8.77 1.95 -18.51
N TYR A 63 8.30 3.19 -18.43
CA TYR A 63 7.92 4.00 -19.60
C TYR A 63 9.10 4.74 -20.22
N THR A 64 10.33 4.44 -19.78
CA THR A 64 11.54 5.05 -20.35
C THR A 64 12.01 4.28 -21.60
N GLU A 65 12.85 4.93 -22.40
CA GLU A 65 13.50 4.32 -23.57
C GLU A 65 14.39 3.12 -23.21
N ASN A 66 14.69 2.92 -21.95
CA ASN A 66 15.48 1.78 -21.47
C ASN A 66 14.68 0.46 -21.43
N ASN A 67 13.35 0.53 -21.53
CA ASN A 67 12.49 -0.64 -21.57
C ASN A 67 12.48 -1.24 -22.99
N PRO A 68 13.11 -2.39 -23.22
CA PRO A 68 13.17 -3.01 -24.55
C PRO A 68 11.81 -3.57 -25.01
N TYR A 69 10.84 -3.68 -24.11
CA TYR A 69 9.51 -4.24 -24.33
C TYR A 69 8.45 -3.16 -24.59
N LEU A 70 8.80 -1.88 -24.41
CA LEU A 70 7.87 -0.77 -24.61
C LEU A 70 7.55 -0.63 -26.12
N LYS A 71 6.27 -0.60 -26.44
CA LYS A 71 5.73 -0.31 -27.76
C LYS A 71 4.97 1.00 -27.73
N VAL A 72 5.16 1.77 -28.79
CA VAL A 72 4.48 3.04 -28.99
C VAL A 72 3.83 2.98 -30.38
N GLU A 73 2.53 2.99 -30.42
CA GLU A 73 1.75 2.90 -31.65
C GLU A 73 0.86 4.14 -31.80
N SER A 74 0.86 4.73 -32.98
CA SER A 74 -0.07 5.81 -33.32
C SER A 74 -1.41 5.20 -33.67
N VAL A 75 -2.45 5.59 -32.94
CA VAL A 75 -3.83 5.18 -33.15
C VAL A 75 -4.67 6.38 -33.51
N GLU A 76 -5.87 6.14 -34.05
CA GLU A 76 -6.82 7.20 -34.30
C GLU A 76 -7.21 7.88 -32.97
N GLY A 77 -6.92 9.17 -32.84
CA GLY A 77 -7.17 9.93 -31.61
C GLY A 77 -6.00 10.04 -30.63
N GLY A 78 -4.83 9.40 -30.90
CA GLY A 78 -3.70 9.52 -29.97
C GLY A 78 -2.54 8.57 -30.18
N THR A 79 -1.86 8.28 -29.07
CA THR A 79 -0.74 7.34 -29.04
C THR A 79 -1.01 6.30 -27.98
N LEU A 80 -0.97 5.04 -28.36
CA LEU A 80 -1.03 3.89 -27.45
C LEU A 80 0.39 3.50 -27.04
N MET A 81 0.63 3.45 -25.74
CA MET A 81 1.87 2.94 -25.15
C MET A 81 1.56 1.70 -24.32
N TYR A 82 2.24 0.60 -24.62
CA TYR A 82 2.08 -0.65 -23.86
C TYR A 82 3.38 -1.43 -23.82
N SER A 83 3.51 -2.32 -22.86
CA SER A 83 4.64 -3.25 -22.78
C SER A 83 4.22 -4.63 -23.28
N THR A 84 5.08 -5.25 -24.09
CA THR A 84 4.89 -6.65 -24.50
C THR A 84 5.29 -7.64 -23.40
N GLN A 85 5.97 -7.16 -22.35
CA GLN A 85 6.24 -7.92 -21.14
C GLN A 85 5.31 -7.42 -20.05
N GLN A 86 4.39 -8.26 -19.61
CA GLN A 86 3.38 -7.94 -18.60
C GLN A 86 3.52 -8.89 -17.42
N ILE A 87 2.91 -8.51 -16.29
CA ILE A 87 2.91 -9.31 -15.07
C ILE A 87 1.87 -10.42 -15.25
N SER A 88 2.35 -11.66 -15.44
CA SER A 88 1.43 -12.80 -15.57
C SER A 88 0.84 -13.22 -14.22
N PRO A 89 -0.30 -13.90 -14.20
CA PRO A 89 -0.86 -14.52 -13.01
C PRO A 89 0.14 -15.42 -12.27
N GLU A 90 0.94 -16.18 -12.98
CA GLU A 90 1.95 -17.07 -12.41
C GLU A 90 3.07 -16.29 -11.73
N LEU A 91 3.45 -15.13 -12.28
CA LEU A 91 4.44 -14.25 -11.64
C LEU A 91 3.88 -13.63 -10.35
N VAL A 92 2.60 -13.24 -10.34
CA VAL A 92 1.94 -12.75 -9.12
C VAL A 92 2.01 -13.80 -8.01
N GLU A 93 1.71 -15.07 -8.34
CA GLU A 93 1.76 -16.17 -7.37
C GLU A 93 3.17 -16.43 -6.87
N GLN A 94 4.19 -16.44 -7.75
CA GLN A 94 5.58 -16.61 -7.36
C GLN A 94 6.07 -15.48 -6.43
N ILE A 95 5.65 -14.24 -6.70
CA ILE A 95 5.99 -13.11 -5.83
C ILE A 95 5.32 -13.28 -4.47
N ARG A 96 4.04 -13.66 -4.44
CA ARG A 96 3.26 -13.84 -3.24
C ARG A 96 3.82 -14.91 -2.28
N GLU A 97 4.49 -15.93 -2.80
CA GLU A 97 5.14 -16.98 -2.01
C GLU A 97 6.43 -16.52 -1.29
N ILE A 98 6.93 -15.31 -1.59
CA ILE A 98 8.13 -14.78 -0.94
C ILE A 98 7.82 -14.42 0.51
N GLU A 99 8.61 -14.94 1.44
CA GLU A 99 8.50 -14.64 2.87
C GLU A 99 8.65 -13.13 3.15
N GLY A 100 7.73 -12.58 3.93
CA GLY A 100 7.66 -11.16 4.28
C GLY A 100 6.73 -10.36 3.39
N ILE A 101 6.10 -10.97 2.39
CA ILE A 101 5.01 -10.37 1.60
C ILE A 101 3.68 -10.65 2.27
N LYS A 102 2.92 -9.59 2.50
CA LYS A 102 1.61 -9.63 3.16
C LYS A 102 0.47 -9.76 2.14
N GLU A 103 0.48 -8.92 1.12
CA GLU A 103 -0.56 -8.84 0.10
C GLU A 103 0.03 -8.49 -1.26
N CYS A 104 -0.62 -8.97 -2.34
CA CYS A 104 -0.30 -8.67 -3.72
C CYS A 104 -1.57 -8.24 -4.44
N SER A 105 -1.62 -6.98 -4.88
CA SER A 105 -2.73 -6.42 -5.66
C SER A 105 -2.29 -6.18 -7.09
N ALA A 106 -2.60 -7.13 -7.98
CA ALA A 106 -2.27 -7.02 -9.40
C ALA A 106 -3.45 -6.43 -10.16
N THR A 107 -3.20 -5.41 -10.99
CA THR A 107 -4.22 -4.67 -11.72
C THR A 107 -3.83 -4.35 -13.15
N VAL A 108 -4.86 -4.26 -14.00
CA VAL A 108 -4.79 -3.64 -15.31
C VAL A 108 -6.09 -2.90 -15.58
N GLU A 109 -5.99 -1.68 -16.07
CA GLU A 109 -7.16 -0.88 -16.45
C GLU A 109 -7.35 -0.88 -17.96
N GLY A 110 -8.60 -0.81 -18.36
CA GLY A 110 -9.03 -0.63 -19.74
C GLY A 110 -10.34 0.14 -19.80
N LEU A 111 -10.78 0.42 -21.02
CA LEU A 111 -12.05 1.06 -21.31
C LEU A 111 -12.86 0.16 -22.21
N ALA A 112 -14.11 -0.15 -21.84
CA ALA A 112 -15.01 -0.95 -22.66
C ALA A 112 -16.39 -0.31 -22.76
N ALA A 113 -17.02 -0.45 -23.91
CA ALA A 113 -18.37 0.03 -24.12
C ALA A 113 -19.40 -1.04 -23.73
N PHE A 114 -20.44 -0.61 -23.04
CA PHE A 114 -21.58 -1.42 -22.59
C PHE A 114 -22.89 -0.80 -23.09
N PRO A 115 -23.26 -1.03 -24.35
CA PRO A 115 -24.42 -0.36 -24.97
C PRO A 115 -25.75 -0.66 -24.28
N SER A 116 -25.85 -1.76 -23.53
CA SER A 116 -27.03 -2.16 -22.80
C SER A 116 -27.15 -1.54 -21.40
N LEU A 117 -26.10 -0.85 -20.91
CA LEU A 117 -26.11 -0.24 -19.59
C LEU A 117 -26.46 1.25 -19.66
N GLU A 118 -27.32 1.66 -18.78
CA GLU A 118 -27.56 3.08 -18.50
C GLU A 118 -26.56 3.57 -17.47
N LEU A 119 -25.48 4.22 -17.94
CA LEU A 119 -24.40 4.73 -17.09
C LEU A 119 -24.81 6.03 -16.37
N PHE A 120 -24.13 6.33 -15.26
CA PHE A 120 -24.22 7.63 -14.59
C PHE A 120 -23.42 8.66 -15.37
N THR A 121 -24.06 9.73 -15.82
CA THR A 121 -23.41 10.78 -16.62
C THR A 121 -22.41 11.57 -15.78
N GLY A 122 -21.18 11.73 -16.29
CA GLY A 122 -20.19 12.68 -15.75
C GLY A 122 -20.54 14.11 -16.14
N ASN A 123 -19.82 15.06 -15.56
CA ASN A 123 -19.97 16.48 -15.84
C ASN A 123 -18.88 17.06 -16.77
N ILE A 124 -17.86 16.26 -17.12
CA ILE A 124 -16.93 16.58 -18.20
C ILE A 124 -17.50 16.02 -19.51
N PRO A 125 -17.68 16.86 -20.55
CA PRO A 125 -18.12 16.38 -21.86
C PRO A 125 -17.13 15.36 -22.45
N ILE A 126 -17.68 14.33 -23.07
CA ILE A 126 -16.92 13.30 -23.79
C ILE A 126 -17.46 13.16 -25.21
N GLU A 127 -16.66 12.62 -26.10
CA GLU A 127 -17.08 12.29 -27.45
C GLU A 127 -18.19 11.24 -27.45
N GLU A 128 -19.02 11.27 -28.50
CA GLU A 128 -20.23 10.44 -28.60
C GLU A 128 -19.90 8.93 -28.48
N GLU A 129 -18.77 8.53 -29.07
CA GLU A 129 -18.30 7.14 -29.08
C GLU A 129 -18.00 6.58 -27.70
N PHE A 130 -17.62 7.43 -26.71
CA PHE A 130 -17.32 7.02 -25.35
C PHE A 130 -18.51 7.08 -24.39
N ARG A 131 -19.70 7.51 -24.86
CA ARG A 131 -20.88 7.67 -23.99
C ARG A 131 -21.35 6.38 -23.32
N ALA A 132 -21.19 5.25 -24.00
CA ALA A 132 -21.52 3.92 -23.48
C ALA A 132 -20.32 3.24 -22.82
N SER A 133 -19.16 3.92 -22.71
CA SER A 133 -17.95 3.34 -22.18
C SER A 133 -17.86 3.50 -20.68
N SER A 134 -17.31 2.47 -20.04
CA SER A 134 -16.96 2.46 -18.63
C SER A 134 -15.56 1.92 -18.44
N LYS A 135 -14.89 2.41 -17.40
CA LYS A 135 -13.60 1.89 -16.98
C LYS A 135 -13.77 0.45 -16.48
N ILE A 136 -12.95 -0.44 -17.01
CA ILE A 136 -12.77 -1.79 -16.49
C ILE A 136 -11.47 -1.82 -15.70
N LEU A 137 -11.55 -2.28 -14.46
CA LEU A 137 -10.39 -2.59 -13.63
C LEU A 137 -10.31 -4.10 -13.47
N SER A 138 -9.38 -4.74 -14.16
CA SER A 138 -9.16 -6.17 -14.00
C SER A 138 -8.11 -6.43 -12.92
N THR A 139 -8.36 -7.44 -12.12
CA THR A 139 -7.53 -7.76 -10.96
C THR A 139 -7.34 -9.28 -10.81
N TRP A 140 -6.25 -9.64 -10.15
CA TRP A 140 -5.96 -11.02 -9.74
C TRP A 140 -6.94 -11.51 -8.67
N LYS A 141 -7.19 -10.67 -7.66
CA LYS A 141 -8.06 -10.97 -6.52
C LYS A 141 -8.61 -9.66 -5.97
N SER A 142 -9.91 -9.43 -6.14
CA SER A 142 -10.48 -8.11 -5.82
C SER A 142 -10.50 -7.79 -4.32
N GLU A 143 -10.45 -8.78 -3.43
CA GLU A 143 -10.34 -8.57 -1.99
C GLU A 143 -9.02 -7.85 -1.61
N GLU A 144 -7.95 -8.08 -2.37
CA GLU A 144 -6.62 -7.51 -2.17
C GLU A 144 -6.43 -6.16 -2.87
N LEU A 145 -7.44 -5.66 -3.62
CA LEU A 145 -7.38 -4.33 -4.20
C LEU A 145 -7.26 -3.25 -3.13
N THR A 146 -6.31 -2.34 -3.30
CA THR A 146 -6.11 -1.20 -2.40
C THR A 146 -7.40 -0.44 -2.13
N ARG A 147 -8.29 -0.34 -3.12
CA ARG A 147 -9.62 0.30 -2.97
C ARG A 147 -10.53 -0.41 -1.98
N PHE A 148 -10.45 -1.74 -1.85
CA PHE A 148 -11.19 -2.50 -0.84
C PHE A 148 -10.46 -2.52 0.50
N THR A 149 -9.14 -2.75 0.52
CA THR A 149 -8.37 -2.83 1.77
C THR A 149 -8.30 -1.48 2.49
N SER A 150 -8.31 -0.36 1.76
CA SER A 150 -8.41 1.00 2.32
C SER A 150 -9.84 1.43 2.72
N GLY A 151 -10.85 0.62 2.39
CA GLY A 151 -12.24 0.93 2.65
C GLY A 151 -12.85 2.01 1.74
N GLN A 152 -12.20 2.34 0.62
CA GLN A 152 -12.79 3.20 -0.42
C GLN A 152 -13.96 2.53 -1.11
N LEU A 153 -13.88 1.21 -1.29
CA LEU A 153 -14.96 0.36 -1.75
C LEU A 153 -15.31 -0.65 -0.68
N THR A 154 -16.59 -1.01 -0.59
CA THR A 154 -17.07 -2.06 0.31
C THR A 154 -17.90 -3.05 -0.50
N LEU A 155 -17.59 -4.34 -0.44
CA LEU A 155 -18.44 -5.38 -0.99
C LEU A 155 -19.72 -5.46 -0.16
N THR A 156 -20.87 -5.26 -0.81
CA THR A 156 -22.17 -5.23 -0.13
C THR A 156 -22.98 -6.50 -0.31
N GLU A 157 -22.81 -7.19 -1.45
CA GLU A 157 -23.52 -8.42 -1.79
C GLU A 157 -22.62 -9.32 -2.64
N GLY A 158 -22.80 -10.63 -2.54
CA GLY A 158 -22.07 -11.62 -3.34
C GLY A 158 -20.66 -11.90 -2.85
N ARG A 159 -19.71 -12.03 -3.77
CA ARG A 159 -18.33 -12.38 -3.47
C ARG A 159 -17.32 -11.58 -4.29
N HIS A 160 -16.09 -11.54 -3.82
CA HIS A 160 -14.96 -11.02 -4.55
C HIS A 160 -14.57 -11.87 -5.78
N ILE A 161 -13.83 -11.26 -6.72
CA ILE A 161 -13.15 -11.94 -7.82
C ILE A 161 -12.07 -12.86 -7.22
N LEU A 162 -11.98 -14.06 -7.78
CA LEU A 162 -11.00 -15.07 -7.40
C LEU A 162 -10.01 -15.33 -8.56
N PRO A 163 -8.81 -15.86 -8.28
CA PRO A 163 -7.78 -16.07 -9.30
C PRO A 163 -8.21 -16.96 -10.49
N ASP A 164 -9.09 -17.93 -10.24
CA ASP A 164 -9.57 -18.87 -11.26
C ASP A 164 -10.84 -18.41 -12.00
N ASP A 165 -11.34 -17.22 -11.67
CA ASP A 165 -12.53 -16.66 -12.31
C ASP A 165 -12.26 -16.35 -13.79
N LYS A 166 -13.30 -16.54 -14.61
CA LYS A 166 -13.30 -16.19 -16.03
C LYS A 166 -14.60 -15.49 -16.38
N ASN A 167 -14.45 -14.26 -16.92
CA ASN A 167 -15.55 -13.41 -17.29
C ASN A 167 -16.54 -13.16 -16.12
N LYS A 168 -15.99 -12.91 -14.95
CA LYS A 168 -16.74 -12.53 -13.74
C LYS A 168 -16.51 -11.05 -13.44
N GLY A 169 -17.49 -10.41 -12.83
CA GLY A 169 -17.39 -8.98 -12.53
C GLY A 169 -18.10 -8.58 -11.26
N LEU A 170 -17.62 -7.47 -10.69
CA LEU A 170 -18.34 -6.70 -9.68
C LEU A 170 -18.73 -5.37 -10.30
N ILE A 171 -19.94 -4.92 -9.98
CA ILE A 171 -20.44 -3.59 -10.36
C ILE A 171 -20.89 -2.85 -9.11
N SER A 172 -21.04 -1.53 -9.21
CA SER A 172 -21.59 -0.79 -8.08
C SER A 172 -23.06 -1.16 -7.86
N LYS A 173 -23.47 -1.12 -6.60
CA LYS A 173 -24.88 -1.32 -6.23
C LYS A 173 -25.80 -0.32 -6.92
N ASP A 174 -25.37 0.95 -7.03
CA ASP A 174 -26.12 2.00 -7.71
C ASP A 174 -26.32 1.68 -9.19
N LEU A 175 -25.27 1.18 -9.88
CA LEU A 175 -25.37 0.80 -11.29
C LEU A 175 -26.30 -0.41 -11.49
N ALA A 176 -26.22 -1.38 -10.57
CA ALA A 176 -27.10 -2.54 -10.56
C ALA A 176 -28.57 -2.13 -10.38
N GLU A 177 -28.87 -1.29 -9.40
CA GLU A 177 -30.23 -0.78 -9.14
C GLU A 177 -30.77 0.01 -10.33
N LYS A 178 -29.94 0.91 -10.91
CA LYS A 178 -30.33 1.72 -12.06
C LYS A 178 -30.73 0.87 -13.28
N ASN A 179 -30.07 -0.27 -13.48
CA ASN A 179 -30.27 -1.15 -14.62
C ASN A 179 -31.11 -2.40 -14.28
N GLY A 180 -31.64 -2.52 -13.06
CA GLY A 180 -32.43 -3.69 -12.63
C GLY A 180 -31.67 -5.01 -12.62
N LEU A 181 -30.33 -4.94 -12.43
CA LEU A 181 -29.41 -6.10 -12.44
C LEU A 181 -29.24 -6.71 -11.07
N LYS A 182 -28.94 -8.01 -11.03
CA LYS A 182 -28.70 -8.82 -9.82
C LYS A 182 -27.47 -9.70 -9.99
N ILE A 183 -26.99 -10.22 -8.89
CA ILE A 183 -25.96 -11.27 -8.90
C ILE A 183 -26.44 -12.47 -9.73
N GLY A 184 -25.60 -12.96 -10.64
CA GLY A 184 -25.87 -13.99 -11.61
C GLY A 184 -26.34 -13.48 -12.98
N ASP A 185 -26.76 -12.21 -13.07
CA ASP A 185 -27.05 -11.59 -14.37
C ASP A 185 -25.75 -11.33 -15.15
N LYS A 186 -25.89 -11.17 -16.45
CA LYS A 186 -24.78 -10.91 -17.35
C LYS A 186 -24.88 -9.52 -17.97
N ILE A 187 -23.77 -8.82 -18.01
CA ILE A 187 -23.61 -7.61 -18.82
C ILE A 187 -22.76 -7.94 -20.04
N GLN A 188 -23.03 -7.27 -21.15
CA GLN A 188 -22.34 -7.54 -22.41
C GLN A 188 -21.67 -6.29 -22.94
N THR A 189 -20.42 -6.43 -23.37
CA THR A 189 -19.69 -5.37 -24.08
C THR A 189 -20.14 -5.26 -25.54
N ASP A 190 -19.80 -4.17 -26.20
CA ASP A 190 -20.04 -3.95 -27.64
C ASP A 190 -19.34 -5.00 -28.53
N LYS A 191 -18.22 -5.60 -28.05
CA LYS A 191 -17.52 -6.69 -28.73
C LYS A 191 -18.06 -8.09 -28.41
N GLY A 192 -19.16 -8.16 -27.66
CA GLY A 192 -19.85 -9.42 -27.35
C GLY A 192 -19.27 -10.23 -26.19
N VAL A 193 -18.35 -9.67 -25.40
CA VAL A 193 -17.86 -10.32 -24.18
C VAL A 193 -18.94 -10.25 -23.11
N GLU A 194 -19.38 -11.41 -22.64
CA GLU A 194 -20.32 -11.52 -21.53
C GLU A 194 -19.58 -11.59 -20.20
N ILE A 195 -19.98 -10.77 -19.23
CA ILE A 195 -19.42 -10.72 -17.87
C ILE A 195 -20.55 -11.01 -16.90
N GLU A 196 -20.43 -12.09 -16.12
CA GLU A 196 -21.39 -12.47 -15.09
C GLU A 196 -21.12 -11.68 -13.80
N ILE A 197 -22.16 -11.06 -13.25
CA ILE A 197 -22.08 -10.31 -12.00
C ILE A 197 -22.01 -11.28 -10.82
N VAL A 198 -20.90 -11.28 -10.08
CA VAL A 198 -20.70 -12.14 -8.90
C VAL A 198 -20.70 -11.38 -7.59
N GLY A 199 -20.63 -10.04 -7.64
CA GLY A 199 -20.71 -9.22 -6.44
C GLY A 199 -21.10 -7.78 -6.75
N LEU A 200 -21.64 -7.12 -5.73
CA LEU A 200 -22.00 -5.70 -5.75
C LEU A 200 -21.15 -4.96 -4.72
N PHE A 201 -20.65 -3.79 -5.10
CA PHE A 201 -19.91 -2.94 -4.18
C PHE A 201 -20.54 -1.56 -4.05
N SER A 202 -20.28 -0.89 -2.94
CA SER A 202 -20.60 0.53 -2.75
C SER A 202 -19.34 1.33 -2.54
N PRO A 203 -19.15 2.44 -3.27
CA PRO A 203 -18.09 3.39 -2.98
C PRO A 203 -18.39 4.13 -1.67
N LYS A 204 -17.36 4.44 -0.90
CA LYS A 204 -17.48 5.33 0.24
C LYS A 204 -17.66 6.76 -0.29
N GLU A 205 -18.71 7.43 0.17
CA GLU A 205 -18.86 8.86 -0.09
C GLU A 205 -17.72 9.63 0.59
N ILE A 206 -16.92 10.32 -0.22
CA ILE A 206 -15.87 11.21 0.28
C ILE A 206 -16.35 12.63 0.02
N GLU A 207 -16.70 13.35 1.08
CA GLU A 207 -17.07 14.76 0.99
C GLU A 207 -15.89 15.59 0.42
N GLY A 208 -16.15 16.41 -0.60
CA GLY A 208 -15.19 17.39 -1.15
C GLY A 208 -14.29 16.91 -2.27
N ILE A 209 -14.51 15.73 -2.84
CA ILE A 209 -13.86 15.37 -4.10
C ILE A 209 -14.47 16.20 -5.23
N ASN A 210 -13.59 16.78 -6.03
CA ASN A 210 -13.94 17.52 -7.23
C ASN A 210 -14.76 16.60 -8.16
N ASP A 211 -16.07 16.86 -8.29
CA ASP A 211 -17.02 16.10 -9.11
C ASP A 211 -16.76 16.21 -10.63
N GLN A 212 -15.66 16.83 -11.04
CA GLN A 212 -15.27 16.96 -12.44
C GLN A 212 -14.68 15.64 -12.95
N VAL A 213 -15.56 14.74 -13.36
CA VAL A 213 -15.21 13.44 -13.92
C VAL A 213 -15.98 13.17 -15.21
N THR A 214 -15.40 12.40 -16.09
CA THR A 214 -16.07 11.88 -17.28
C THR A 214 -17.08 10.79 -16.91
N THR A 215 -17.96 10.42 -17.83
CA THR A 215 -18.90 9.32 -17.62
C THR A 215 -18.16 8.01 -17.30
N TYR A 216 -17.10 7.69 -18.03
CA TYR A 216 -16.37 6.44 -17.83
C TYR A 216 -15.50 6.42 -16.56
N ASP A 217 -15.16 7.59 -15.98
CA ASP A 217 -14.39 7.68 -14.74
C ASP A 217 -15.25 7.73 -13.47
N LYS A 218 -16.59 7.84 -13.63
CA LYS A 218 -17.46 7.80 -12.46
C LYS A 218 -17.32 6.48 -11.73
N ILE A 219 -17.07 6.57 -10.42
CA ILE A 219 -16.88 5.39 -9.55
C ILE A 219 -18.10 4.46 -9.56
N GLN A 220 -19.31 5.03 -9.72
CA GLN A 220 -20.54 4.25 -9.84
C GLN A 220 -20.59 3.40 -11.12
N ASN A 221 -19.88 3.81 -12.17
CA ASN A 221 -19.82 3.08 -13.44
C ASN A 221 -18.66 2.06 -13.47
N LEU A 222 -17.72 2.11 -12.51
CA LEU A 222 -16.58 1.21 -12.48
C LEU A 222 -17.02 -0.25 -12.51
N ILE A 223 -16.43 -1.02 -13.41
CA ILE A 223 -16.64 -2.47 -13.51
C ILE A 223 -15.33 -3.15 -13.14
N ILE A 224 -15.32 -3.95 -12.08
CA ILE A 224 -14.15 -4.70 -11.64
C ILE A 224 -14.28 -6.13 -12.15
N THR A 225 -13.27 -6.64 -12.86
CA THR A 225 -13.34 -7.97 -13.51
C THR A 225 -12.10 -8.81 -13.20
N ASP A 226 -12.16 -10.09 -13.54
CA ASP A 226 -10.97 -10.89 -13.73
C ASP A 226 -10.21 -10.48 -15.02
N LEU A 227 -8.94 -10.90 -15.12
CA LEU A 227 -8.10 -10.56 -16.26
C LEU A 227 -8.65 -11.11 -17.58
N ALA A 228 -9.27 -12.30 -17.57
CA ALA A 228 -9.74 -12.95 -18.80
C ALA A 228 -10.82 -12.14 -19.52
N ALA A 229 -11.67 -11.43 -18.78
CA ALA A 229 -12.71 -10.58 -19.36
C ALA A 229 -12.11 -9.43 -20.19
N LEU A 230 -11.07 -8.78 -19.67
CA LEU A 230 -10.42 -7.65 -20.35
C LEU A 230 -9.56 -8.14 -21.53
N VAL A 231 -8.83 -9.23 -21.36
CA VAL A 231 -8.06 -9.87 -22.46
C VAL A 231 -8.98 -10.27 -23.60
N ALA A 232 -10.14 -10.87 -23.30
CA ALA A 232 -11.14 -11.22 -24.31
C ALA A 232 -11.70 -10.00 -25.03
N TYR A 233 -11.91 -8.88 -24.32
CA TYR A 233 -12.38 -7.63 -24.90
C TYR A 233 -11.35 -7.00 -25.82
N GLU A 234 -10.11 -6.84 -25.37
CA GLU A 234 -9.05 -6.17 -26.13
C GLU A 234 -8.61 -7.01 -27.35
N ASN A 235 -8.58 -8.33 -27.21
CA ASN A 235 -8.22 -9.30 -28.28
C ASN A 235 -6.93 -8.91 -29.03
N GLY A 236 -5.94 -8.40 -28.32
CA GLY A 236 -4.68 -7.88 -28.89
C GLY A 236 -3.49 -8.02 -27.93
N PRO A 237 -2.29 -7.61 -28.37
CA PRO A 237 -1.07 -7.73 -27.56
C PRO A 237 -0.98 -6.68 -26.46
N ALA A 238 -1.83 -5.65 -26.46
CA ALA A 238 -1.75 -4.55 -25.52
C ALA A 238 -2.10 -5.00 -24.08
N ILE A 239 -3.00 -5.98 -23.93
CA ILE A 239 -3.38 -6.53 -22.63
C ILE A 239 -3.35 -8.06 -22.70
N GLN A 240 -2.36 -8.65 -22.04
CA GLN A 240 -2.16 -10.10 -21.89
C GLN A 240 -1.85 -10.49 -20.45
N GLY A 241 -1.68 -9.49 -19.57
CA GLY A 241 -1.35 -9.63 -18.17
C GLY A 241 -1.68 -8.33 -17.41
N PHE A 242 -1.19 -8.25 -16.20
CA PHE A 242 -1.34 -7.05 -15.37
C PHE A 242 -0.26 -6.02 -15.70
N ASN A 243 -0.62 -4.75 -15.60
CA ASN A 243 0.29 -3.63 -15.82
C ASN A 243 0.97 -3.19 -14.54
N GLU A 244 0.31 -3.42 -13.42
CA GLU A 244 0.75 -2.97 -12.10
C GLU A 244 0.54 -4.09 -11.08
N LEU A 245 1.50 -4.19 -10.15
CA LEU A 245 1.42 -5.06 -8.99
C LEU A 245 1.87 -4.27 -7.76
N THR A 246 0.93 -3.95 -6.89
CA THR A 246 1.23 -3.42 -5.57
C THR A 246 1.53 -4.57 -4.62
N VAL A 247 2.71 -4.54 -4.01
CA VAL A 247 3.17 -5.54 -3.06
C VAL A 247 3.27 -4.87 -1.69
N SER A 248 2.46 -5.32 -0.74
CA SER A 248 2.54 -4.90 0.66
C SER A 248 3.43 -5.87 1.43
N VAL A 249 4.28 -5.33 2.31
CA VAL A 249 5.23 -6.11 3.11
C VAL A 249 4.89 -6.04 4.59
N ASP A 250 5.24 -7.09 5.34
CA ASP A 250 5.02 -7.16 6.79
C ASP A 250 5.88 -6.15 7.57
N ASP A 251 7.12 -5.93 7.13
CA ASP A 251 8.06 -4.99 7.74
C ASP A 251 8.72 -4.13 6.65
N PRO A 252 8.46 -2.80 6.64
CA PRO A 252 9.05 -1.88 5.67
C PRO A 252 10.59 -1.89 5.64
N GLN A 253 11.25 -2.25 6.72
CA GLN A 253 12.72 -2.34 6.76
C GLN A 253 13.27 -3.48 5.89
N ASN A 254 12.47 -4.49 5.59
CA ASN A 254 12.87 -5.62 4.75
C ASN A 254 12.55 -5.39 3.26
N MET A 255 12.01 -4.22 2.91
CA MET A 255 11.51 -3.94 1.55
C MET A 255 12.59 -4.09 0.48
N GLU A 256 13.80 -3.57 0.70
CA GLU A 256 14.91 -3.69 -0.25
C GLU A 256 15.34 -5.15 -0.43
N GLU A 257 15.37 -5.94 0.66
CA GLU A 257 15.67 -7.37 0.61
C GLU A 257 14.59 -8.13 -0.17
N ILE A 258 13.32 -7.81 0.08
CA ILE A 258 12.18 -8.42 -0.62
C ILE A 258 12.22 -8.06 -2.10
N ILE A 259 12.48 -6.80 -2.48
CA ILE A 259 12.65 -6.38 -3.87
C ILE A 259 13.81 -7.15 -4.53
N SER A 260 14.91 -7.38 -3.80
CA SER A 260 16.03 -8.17 -4.32
C SER A 260 15.62 -9.63 -4.56
N LYS A 261 14.82 -10.23 -3.67
CA LYS A 261 14.26 -11.59 -3.85
C LYS A 261 13.32 -11.64 -5.06
N VAL A 262 12.44 -10.64 -5.22
CA VAL A 262 11.57 -10.52 -6.40
C VAL A 262 12.38 -10.47 -7.67
N LYS A 263 13.39 -9.60 -7.74
CA LYS A 263 14.30 -9.49 -8.91
C LYS A 263 15.13 -10.76 -9.16
N GLY A 264 15.23 -11.64 -8.18
CA GLY A 264 15.86 -12.96 -8.28
C GLY A 264 15.00 -14.03 -8.95
N ILE A 265 13.71 -13.78 -9.18
CA ILE A 265 12.82 -14.72 -9.89
C ILE A 265 13.34 -14.93 -11.32
N SER A 266 13.58 -16.20 -11.65
CA SER A 266 14.11 -16.59 -12.96
C SER A 266 13.07 -16.49 -14.07
N GLY A 267 13.52 -16.18 -15.28
CA GLY A 267 12.64 -16.11 -16.47
C GLY A 267 11.96 -14.76 -16.69
N VAL A 268 12.19 -13.77 -15.82
CA VAL A 268 11.69 -12.41 -15.96
C VAL A 268 12.84 -11.46 -16.27
N ASP A 269 12.72 -10.69 -17.34
CA ASP A 269 13.65 -9.58 -17.60
C ASP A 269 13.14 -8.31 -16.91
N TRP A 270 13.72 -8.03 -15.75
CA TRP A 270 13.30 -6.91 -14.91
C TRP A 270 13.58 -5.51 -15.49
N LYS A 271 14.25 -5.44 -16.66
CA LYS A 271 14.45 -4.17 -17.38
C LYS A 271 13.16 -3.56 -17.92
N GLY A 272 12.12 -4.37 -18.08
CA GLY A 272 10.81 -3.89 -18.51
C GLY A 272 9.98 -3.25 -17.41
N PHE A 273 10.43 -3.33 -16.14
CA PHE A 273 9.66 -2.92 -14.97
C PHE A 273 10.39 -1.88 -14.14
N SER A 274 9.63 -0.95 -13.59
CA SER A 274 10.03 -0.01 -12.55
C SER A 274 9.54 -0.49 -11.19
N PHE A 275 10.29 -0.14 -10.13
CA PHE A 275 9.92 -0.40 -8.73
C PHE A 275 9.82 0.94 -8.04
N LEU A 276 8.61 1.30 -7.61
CA LEU A 276 8.33 2.54 -6.89
C LEU A 276 7.99 2.19 -5.44
N LEU A 277 8.78 2.73 -4.51
CA LEU A 277 8.54 2.53 -3.08
C LEU A 277 7.44 3.49 -2.61
N ASP A 278 6.51 2.97 -1.83
CA ASP A 278 5.48 3.71 -1.13
C ASP A 278 5.62 3.44 0.37
N ASN A 279 6.53 4.16 0.99
CA ASN A 279 6.83 4.10 2.42
C ASN A 279 6.88 5.50 3.07
N GLU A 280 6.37 6.53 2.38
CA GLU A 280 6.45 7.92 2.81
C GLU A 280 5.80 8.15 4.19
N ASP A 281 4.63 7.58 4.42
CA ASP A 281 3.93 7.68 5.71
C ASP A 281 4.73 7.03 6.84
N TYR A 282 5.33 5.86 6.57
CA TYR A 282 6.22 5.20 7.52
C TYR A 282 7.48 6.03 7.80
N GLU A 283 8.17 6.54 6.78
CA GLU A 283 9.38 7.33 6.94
C GLU A 283 9.13 8.62 7.73
N ASN A 284 8.03 9.33 7.43
CA ASN A 284 7.63 10.53 8.13
C ASN A 284 7.36 10.29 9.62
N ALA A 285 6.64 9.21 9.93
CA ALA A 285 6.33 8.86 11.32
C ALA A 285 7.56 8.29 12.05
N ALA A 286 8.38 7.48 11.38
CA ALA A 286 9.60 6.90 11.95
C ALA A 286 10.65 7.96 12.28
N SER A 287 10.81 9.00 11.45
CA SER A 287 11.76 10.09 11.66
C SER A 287 11.52 10.81 12.99
N SER A 288 10.26 11.01 13.38
CA SER A 288 9.91 11.64 14.66
C SER A 288 10.30 10.77 15.86
N LEU A 289 10.16 9.45 15.76
CA LEU A 289 10.57 8.51 16.81
C LEU A 289 12.10 8.35 16.88
N GLU A 290 12.79 8.46 15.76
CA GLU A 290 14.25 8.44 15.69
C GLU A 290 14.84 9.67 16.39
N GLN A 291 14.31 10.87 16.15
CA GLN A 291 14.69 12.09 16.87
C GLN A 291 14.52 11.95 18.38
N LEU A 292 13.42 11.33 18.84
CA LEU A 292 13.22 11.04 20.25
C LEU A 292 14.29 10.08 20.80
N SER A 293 14.65 9.06 20.04
CA SER A 293 15.69 8.09 20.42
C SER A 293 17.07 8.74 20.54
N GLU A 294 17.43 9.63 19.61
CA GLU A 294 18.68 10.41 19.67
C GLU A 294 18.72 11.36 20.88
N LEU A 295 17.59 12.00 21.19
CA LEU A 295 17.46 12.86 22.37
C LEU A 295 17.66 12.06 23.65
N VAL A 296 17.08 10.87 23.74
CA VAL A 296 17.27 9.94 24.87
C VAL A 296 18.74 9.53 25.00
N ALA A 297 19.39 9.16 23.91
CA ALA A 297 20.82 8.81 23.90
C ALA A 297 21.68 9.98 24.38
N THR A 298 21.38 11.19 23.94
CA THR A 298 22.08 12.42 24.36
C THR A 298 21.93 12.65 25.88
N ILE A 299 20.72 12.51 26.42
CA ILE A 299 20.46 12.64 27.86
C ILE A 299 21.27 11.62 28.65
N LEU A 300 21.34 10.36 28.18
CA LEU A 300 22.12 9.30 28.84
C LEU A 300 23.62 9.60 28.84
N ILE A 301 24.16 10.11 27.73
CA ILE A 301 25.58 10.51 27.63
C ILE A 301 25.87 11.66 28.60
N VAL A 302 25.03 12.70 28.64
CA VAL A 302 25.19 13.83 29.56
C VAL A 302 25.12 13.35 31.00
N ALA A 303 24.17 12.49 31.34
CA ALA A 303 24.04 11.92 32.69
C ALA A 303 25.30 11.12 33.09
N LEU A 304 25.89 10.38 32.15
CA LEU A 304 27.14 9.64 32.41
C LEU A 304 28.33 10.58 32.67
N ILE A 305 28.50 11.62 31.86
CA ILE A 305 29.57 12.61 32.02
C ILE A 305 29.46 13.31 33.38
N VAL A 306 28.26 13.76 33.75
CA VAL A 306 28.03 14.42 35.04
C VAL A 306 28.28 13.47 36.22
N SER A 307 27.89 12.19 36.07
CA SER A 307 28.17 11.17 37.10
C SER A 307 29.66 11.00 37.33
N ILE A 308 30.48 10.94 36.27
CA ILE A 308 31.93 10.81 36.37
C ILE A 308 32.54 12.05 37.02
N ALA A 309 32.07 13.25 36.64
CA ALA A 309 32.58 14.51 37.20
C ALA A 309 32.26 14.68 38.71
N ILE A 310 31.16 14.09 39.21
CA ILE A 310 30.80 14.13 40.62
C ILE A 310 31.64 13.13 41.45
N LEU A 311 32.06 12.01 40.85
CA LEU A 311 32.81 10.96 41.49
C LEU A 311 34.34 11.23 41.51
N SER A 312 34.84 12.16 40.68
CA SER A 312 36.23 12.60 40.62
C SER A 312 36.48 13.72 41.63
#